data_542a284db1e00075287ba82c991eec1c
#
_entry.id   542a284db1e00075287ba82c991eec1c
#
_cell.length_a   1.000
_cell.length_b   1.000
_cell.length_c   1.000
_cell.angle_alpha   90.00
_cell.angle_beta   90.00
_cell.angle_gamma   90.00
#
_symmetry.space_group_name_H-M   'P 1'
#
loop_
_entity.id
_entity.type
_entity.pdbx_description
1 polymer ?
#
loop_
_entity_poly.entity_id
_entity_poly.type
_entity_poly.pdbx_seq_one_letter_code
_entity_poly.pdbx_strand_id
1 'polypeptide(L)'
;YNAKATEIFHEGIRLPVLKLIEKGQLRDDLWRMLLLNSRCPDLLEGDLGAMIGSTRIGAQRLSDVIRNLGIEKGNAYLTAILDYGERSMRKAIAELKDGVYSASDFSDTDCFKLVDIETRVTLTIQGDDMTIDFTGTSPQIRGFKNSGIANTHSAVYCALSAFLDPSIPKNEGTYRPIKIIAPLGSVVNARAPAPMTMNTVFPAIDIMNACWGALAQCNPERACAGWGKSVFGISSGNKPEGGVFVLYHW
;
A
#
# COMPACT_ATOMS: atom_id res chain seq x y z
N TYR A 1 -9.10 -13.34 5.45
CA TYR A 1 -9.81 -12.20 6.01
C TYR A 1 -10.61 -12.61 7.25
N ASN A 2 -10.41 -11.91 8.36
CA ASN A 2 -11.12 -12.15 9.61
C ASN A 2 -11.71 -10.83 10.16
N ALA A 3 -13.00 -10.61 9.92
CA ALA A 3 -13.71 -9.39 10.35
C ALA A 3 -13.79 -9.24 11.87
N LYS A 4 -13.53 -10.31 12.63
CA LYS A 4 -13.53 -10.32 14.09
C LYS A 4 -12.13 -10.29 14.69
N ALA A 5 -11.10 -10.08 13.87
CA ALA A 5 -9.73 -9.97 14.36
C ALA A 5 -9.61 -8.78 15.32
N THR A 6 -9.02 -9.02 16.49
CA THR A 6 -8.67 -8.01 17.50
C THR A 6 -7.17 -7.89 17.72
N GLU A 7 -6.41 -8.77 17.10
CA GLU A 7 -4.96 -8.83 17.15
C GLU A 7 -4.40 -9.38 15.86
N ILE A 8 -3.20 -8.98 15.48
CA ILE A 8 -2.52 -9.48 14.29
C ILE A 8 -2.31 -11.00 14.29
N PHE A 9 -2.28 -11.62 15.46
CA PHE A 9 -2.17 -13.09 15.61
C PHE A 9 -3.43 -13.83 15.11
N HIS A 10 -4.58 -13.16 15.01
CA HIS A 10 -5.80 -13.72 14.43
C HIS A 10 -5.81 -13.69 12.90
N GLU A 11 -4.83 -13.03 12.26
CA GLU A 11 -4.82 -12.76 10.84
C GLU A 11 -4.00 -13.76 10.03
N GLY A 12 -3.20 -14.59 10.69
CA GLY A 12 -2.41 -15.62 10.05
C GLY A 12 -1.04 -15.82 10.69
N ILE A 13 -0.21 -16.58 9.98
CA ILE A 13 1.14 -16.90 10.43
C ILE A 13 2.07 -15.68 10.28
N ARG A 14 2.85 -15.41 11.31
CA ARG A 14 3.87 -14.36 11.30
C ARG A 14 5.25 -14.99 11.06
N LEU A 15 5.89 -14.58 10.00
CA LEU A 15 7.22 -15.07 9.63
C LEU A 15 8.26 -13.96 9.85
N PRO A 16 9.42 -14.28 10.45
CA PRO A 16 10.57 -13.41 10.38
C PRO A 16 11.11 -13.38 8.94
N VAL A 17 12.13 -12.56 8.68
CA VAL A 17 12.83 -12.59 7.39
C VAL A 17 13.53 -13.93 7.24
N LEU A 18 13.07 -14.76 6.32
CA LEU A 18 13.58 -16.10 6.05
C LEU A 18 13.94 -16.22 4.56
N LYS A 19 14.98 -17.00 4.27
CA LYS A 19 15.30 -17.38 2.90
C LYS A 19 14.49 -18.61 2.51
N LEU A 20 13.45 -18.40 1.71
CA LEU A 20 12.67 -19.51 1.15
C LEU A 20 13.45 -20.31 0.11
N ILE A 21 14.34 -19.62 -0.62
CA ILE A 21 15.31 -20.24 -1.53
C ILE A 21 16.71 -19.84 -1.09
N GLU A 22 17.56 -20.82 -0.86
CA GLU A 22 18.94 -20.61 -0.47
C GLU A 22 19.88 -21.31 -1.46
N LYS A 23 20.83 -20.57 -2.05
CA LYS A 23 21.77 -21.09 -3.07
C LYS A 23 21.07 -21.80 -4.23
N GLY A 24 19.89 -21.29 -4.65
CA GLY A 24 19.10 -21.86 -5.73
C GLY A 24 18.24 -23.06 -5.35
N GLN A 25 18.31 -23.54 -4.10
CA GLN A 25 17.53 -24.66 -3.60
C GLN A 25 16.35 -24.17 -2.76
N LEU A 26 15.16 -24.72 -3.05
CA LEU A 26 13.98 -24.45 -2.23
C LEU A 26 14.15 -25.10 -0.84
N ARG A 27 13.80 -24.38 0.20
CA ARG A 27 13.76 -24.88 1.58
C ARG A 27 12.46 -25.66 1.77
N ASP A 28 12.51 -26.98 1.59
CA ASP A 28 11.34 -27.86 1.65
C ASP A 28 10.63 -27.80 3.00
N ASP A 29 11.37 -27.70 4.08
CA ASP A 29 10.85 -27.55 5.44
C ASP A 29 9.97 -26.29 5.60
N LEU A 30 10.43 -25.14 5.09
CA LEU A 30 9.67 -23.89 5.11
C LEU A 30 8.49 -23.92 4.14
N TRP A 31 8.68 -24.49 2.95
CA TRP A 31 7.63 -24.63 1.96
C TRP A 31 6.45 -25.42 2.50
N ARG A 32 6.73 -26.62 3.03
CA ARG A 32 5.71 -27.48 3.64
C ARG A 32 5.03 -26.83 4.84
N MET A 33 5.79 -26.09 5.66
CA MET A 33 5.22 -25.35 6.78
C MET A 33 4.21 -24.30 6.29
N LEU A 34 4.53 -23.55 5.22
CA LEU A 34 3.62 -22.54 4.65
C LEU A 34 2.33 -23.19 4.12
N LEU A 35 2.47 -24.26 3.33
CA LEU A 35 1.32 -24.95 2.75
C LEU A 35 0.43 -25.59 3.81
N LEU A 36 1.01 -26.18 4.85
CA LEU A 36 0.27 -26.80 5.96
C LEU A 36 -0.56 -25.79 6.76
N ASN A 37 -0.14 -24.52 6.78
CA ASN A 37 -0.86 -23.46 7.49
C ASN A 37 -1.87 -22.71 6.61
N SER A 38 -2.11 -23.17 5.38
CA SER A 38 -3.13 -22.65 4.48
C SER A 38 -4.33 -23.58 4.38
N ARG A 39 -5.54 -23.01 4.32
CA ARG A 39 -6.76 -23.77 3.97
C ARG A 39 -6.83 -24.10 2.48
N CYS A 40 -6.09 -23.36 1.66
CA CYS A 40 -6.03 -23.53 0.21
C CYS A 40 -4.56 -23.71 -0.23
N PRO A 41 -3.92 -24.83 0.13
CA PRO A 41 -2.50 -25.04 -0.13
C PRO A 41 -2.16 -24.97 -1.63
N ASP A 42 -3.00 -25.52 -2.51
CA ASP A 42 -2.75 -25.50 -3.96
C ASP A 42 -2.74 -24.07 -4.54
N LEU A 43 -3.64 -23.19 -4.06
CA LEU A 43 -3.65 -21.78 -4.46
C LEU A 43 -2.41 -21.05 -3.94
N LEU A 44 -2.07 -21.27 -2.68
CA LEU A 44 -0.88 -20.67 -2.08
C LEU A 44 0.41 -21.14 -2.79
N GLU A 45 0.50 -22.42 -3.15
CA GLU A 45 1.63 -22.97 -3.91
C GLU A 45 1.74 -22.31 -5.28
N GLY A 46 0.62 -22.16 -5.99
CA GLY A 46 0.57 -21.47 -7.27
C GLY A 46 1.04 -20.01 -7.17
N ASP A 47 0.54 -19.28 -6.18
CA ASP A 47 0.89 -17.86 -5.96
C ASP A 47 2.37 -17.70 -5.60
N LEU A 48 2.88 -18.48 -4.65
CA LEU A 48 4.29 -18.46 -4.27
C LEU A 48 5.20 -18.84 -5.44
N GLY A 49 4.80 -19.87 -6.22
CA GLY A 49 5.50 -20.27 -7.44
C GLY A 49 5.58 -19.14 -8.47
N ALA A 50 4.47 -18.44 -8.70
CA ALA A 50 4.39 -17.28 -9.60
C ALA A 50 5.28 -16.13 -9.11
N MET A 51 5.26 -15.83 -7.82
CA MET A 51 6.13 -14.80 -7.21
C MET A 51 7.62 -15.13 -7.39
N ILE A 52 8.01 -16.38 -7.15
CA ILE A 52 9.40 -16.84 -7.37
C ILE A 52 9.77 -16.74 -8.84
N GLY A 53 8.88 -17.20 -9.73
CA GLY A 53 9.09 -17.13 -11.19
C GLY A 53 9.30 -15.68 -11.67
N SER A 54 8.47 -14.74 -11.22
CA SER A 54 8.57 -13.34 -11.60
C SER A 54 9.88 -12.68 -11.12
N THR A 55 10.34 -13.01 -9.90
CA THR A 55 11.62 -12.49 -9.41
C THR A 55 12.81 -13.03 -10.21
N ARG A 56 12.79 -14.29 -10.63
CA ARG A 56 13.83 -14.89 -11.49
C ARG A 56 13.88 -14.25 -12.86
N ILE A 57 12.72 -14.05 -13.50
CA ILE A 57 12.63 -13.38 -14.80
C ILE A 57 13.10 -11.93 -14.70
N GLY A 58 12.67 -11.20 -13.64
CA GLY A 58 13.11 -9.84 -13.39
C GLY A 58 14.61 -9.71 -13.23
N ALA A 59 15.20 -10.58 -12.40
CA ALA A 59 16.65 -10.63 -12.19
C ALA A 59 17.41 -10.90 -13.48
N GLN A 60 16.95 -11.87 -14.28
CA GLN A 60 17.58 -12.19 -15.56
C GLN A 60 17.54 -11.01 -16.53
N ARG A 61 16.35 -10.42 -16.74
CA ARG A 61 16.18 -9.27 -17.65
C ARG A 61 17.02 -8.07 -17.24
N LEU A 62 17.06 -7.75 -15.95
CA LEU A 62 17.91 -6.67 -15.44
C LEU A 62 19.41 -6.98 -15.68
N SER A 63 19.82 -8.21 -15.42
CA SER A 63 21.20 -8.65 -15.67
C SER A 63 21.58 -8.54 -17.15
N ASP A 64 20.66 -8.88 -18.07
CA ASP A 64 20.87 -8.75 -19.51
C ASP A 64 21.02 -7.27 -19.94
N VAL A 65 20.16 -6.39 -19.39
CA VAL A 65 20.28 -4.94 -19.65
C VAL A 65 21.63 -4.41 -19.15
N ILE A 66 22.02 -4.73 -17.92
CA ILE A 66 23.31 -4.28 -17.35
C ILE A 66 24.48 -4.85 -18.12
N ARG A 67 24.42 -6.12 -18.55
CA ARG A 67 25.46 -6.75 -19.37
C ARG A 67 25.65 -6.05 -20.73
N ASN A 68 24.53 -5.68 -21.38
CA ASN A 68 24.55 -4.99 -22.66
C ASN A 68 25.06 -3.55 -22.56
N LEU A 69 24.77 -2.86 -21.48
CA LEU A 69 25.20 -1.47 -21.24
C LEU A 69 26.61 -1.37 -20.64
N GLY A 70 27.07 -2.40 -19.93
CA GLY A 70 28.18 -2.36 -18.99
C GLY A 70 27.75 -1.83 -17.61
N ILE A 71 28.44 -2.27 -16.57
CA ILE A 71 28.07 -2.00 -15.15
C ILE A 71 28.00 -0.51 -14.85
N GLU A 72 29.00 0.26 -15.28
CA GLU A 72 29.07 1.71 -15.02
C GLU A 72 27.89 2.46 -15.65
N LYS A 73 27.63 2.22 -16.95
CA LYS A 73 26.49 2.83 -17.64
C LYS A 73 25.16 2.32 -17.08
N GLY A 74 25.04 1.03 -16.76
CA GLY A 74 23.86 0.46 -16.13
C GLY A 74 23.49 1.17 -14.82
N ASN A 75 24.46 1.36 -13.92
CA ASN A 75 24.26 2.09 -12.68
C ASN A 75 23.92 3.56 -12.91
N ALA A 76 24.58 4.23 -13.86
CA ALA A 76 24.27 5.60 -14.21
C ALA A 76 22.83 5.76 -14.73
N TYR A 77 22.34 4.83 -15.56
CA TYR A 77 20.94 4.85 -16.01
C TYR A 77 19.95 4.59 -14.87
N LEU A 78 20.24 3.67 -13.95
CA LEU A 78 19.36 3.45 -12.79
C LEU A 78 19.24 4.73 -11.94
N THR A 79 20.35 5.41 -11.69
CA THR A 79 20.35 6.70 -10.99
C THR A 79 19.55 7.75 -11.78
N ALA A 80 19.80 7.87 -13.07
CA ALA A 80 19.13 8.85 -13.92
C ALA A 80 17.60 8.63 -14.00
N ILE A 81 17.13 7.38 -13.95
CA ILE A 81 15.69 7.04 -13.89
C ILE A 81 15.06 7.56 -12.57
N LEU A 82 15.75 7.38 -11.45
CA LEU A 82 15.27 7.89 -10.15
C LEU A 82 15.25 9.42 -10.14
N ASP A 83 16.31 10.05 -10.63
CA ASP A 83 16.41 11.52 -10.70
C ASP A 83 15.39 12.11 -11.69
N TYR A 84 15.07 11.39 -12.77
CA TYR A 84 13.98 11.77 -13.67
C TYR A 84 12.64 11.72 -12.98
N GLY A 85 12.37 10.66 -12.20
CA GLY A 85 11.16 10.56 -11.39
C GLY A 85 11.02 11.72 -10.41
N GLU A 86 12.09 12.05 -9.68
CA GLU A 86 12.11 13.18 -8.75
C GLU A 86 11.83 14.52 -9.45
N ARG A 87 12.55 14.82 -10.55
CA ARG A 87 12.32 16.06 -11.30
C ARG A 87 10.89 16.17 -11.85
N SER A 88 10.31 15.05 -12.31
CA SER A 88 8.94 15.02 -12.82
C SER A 88 7.93 15.31 -11.72
N MET A 89 8.12 14.74 -10.53
CA MET A 89 7.26 15.00 -9.38
C MET A 89 7.40 16.43 -8.88
N ARG A 90 8.63 16.94 -8.72
CA ARG A 90 8.88 18.33 -8.33
C ARG A 90 8.21 19.33 -9.28
N LYS A 91 8.31 19.08 -10.58
CA LYS A 91 7.60 19.90 -11.57
C LYS A 91 6.09 19.89 -11.36
N ALA A 92 5.51 18.73 -11.12
CA ALA A 92 4.06 18.61 -10.91
C ALA A 92 3.60 19.25 -9.60
N ILE A 93 4.41 19.20 -8.54
CA ILE A 93 4.14 19.89 -7.28
C ILE A 93 4.22 21.42 -7.47
N ALA A 94 5.22 21.91 -8.19
CA ALA A 94 5.39 23.34 -8.45
C ALA A 94 4.26 23.97 -9.30
N GLU A 95 3.46 23.17 -9.98
CA GLU A 95 2.25 23.63 -10.69
C GLU A 95 1.05 23.82 -9.75
N LEU A 96 1.13 23.30 -8.52
CA LEU A 96 0.10 23.48 -7.49
C LEU A 96 0.31 24.80 -6.74
N LYS A 97 -0.77 25.34 -6.19
CA LYS A 97 -0.69 26.57 -5.40
C LYS A 97 -0.06 26.28 -4.03
N ASP A 98 0.96 27.06 -3.65
CA ASP A 98 1.53 27.02 -2.30
C ASP A 98 0.46 27.29 -1.25
N GLY A 99 0.56 26.58 -0.13
CA GLY A 99 -0.38 26.74 0.97
C GLY A 99 -0.47 25.55 1.90
N VAL A 100 -1.41 25.67 2.84
CA VAL A 100 -1.75 24.62 3.80
C VAL A 100 -3.23 24.27 3.61
N TYR A 101 -3.51 23.01 3.34
CA TYR A 101 -4.83 22.51 3.03
C TYR A 101 -5.16 21.33 3.93
N SER A 102 -6.36 21.28 4.48
CA SER A 102 -6.74 20.22 5.39
C SER A 102 -8.05 19.58 4.98
N ALA A 103 -8.14 18.28 5.15
CA ALA A 103 -9.35 17.52 4.94
C ALA A 103 -9.40 16.30 5.87
N SER A 104 -10.59 15.74 6.01
CA SER A 104 -10.83 14.52 6.78
C SER A 104 -11.78 13.60 6.04
N ASP A 105 -11.60 12.30 6.25
CA ASP A 105 -12.58 11.29 5.88
C ASP A 105 -12.88 10.40 7.11
N PHE A 106 -14.01 9.71 7.12
CA PHE A 106 -14.52 9.03 8.30
C PHE A 106 -14.95 7.61 7.98
N SER A 107 -14.61 6.68 8.86
CA SER A 107 -15.27 5.38 8.99
C SER A 107 -16.20 5.41 10.20
N ASP A 108 -17.37 4.77 10.09
CA ASP A 108 -18.47 4.82 11.05
C ASP A 108 -18.51 3.67 12.07
N THR A 109 -17.53 2.77 12.01
CA THR A 109 -17.48 1.60 12.89
C THR A 109 -16.06 1.06 13.06
N ASP A 110 -15.75 0.62 14.28
CA ASP A 110 -14.54 -0.14 14.60
C ASP A 110 -14.72 -1.66 14.39
N CYS A 111 -15.77 -2.08 13.70
CA CYS A 111 -16.21 -3.47 13.46
C CYS A 111 -16.90 -4.15 14.66
N PHE A 112 -16.98 -3.51 15.82
CA PHE A 112 -17.66 -4.01 17.02
C PHE A 112 -18.75 -3.07 17.51
N LYS A 113 -18.57 -1.78 17.29
CA LYS A 113 -19.54 -0.74 17.67
C LYS A 113 -19.51 0.39 16.63
N LEU A 114 -20.58 1.16 16.59
CA LEU A 114 -20.63 2.41 15.84
C LEU A 114 -19.78 3.46 16.57
N VAL A 115 -18.83 4.02 15.86
CA VAL A 115 -17.92 5.06 16.33
C VAL A 115 -17.28 5.73 15.13
N ASP A 116 -17.22 7.05 15.13
CA ASP A 116 -16.54 7.82 14.11
C ASP A 116 -15.02 7.67 14.26
N ILE A 117 -14.39 7.21 13.20
CA ILE A 117 -12.95 7.05 13.10
C ILE A 117 -12.48 8.04 12.04
N GLU A 118 -11.87 9.12 12.48
CA GLU A 118 -11.39 10.19 11.60
C GLU A 118 -10.01 9.88 11.06
N THR A 119 -9.84 9.95 9.75
CA THR A 119 -8.55 10.06 9.08
C THR A 119 -8.39 11.52 8.63
N ARG A 120 -7.55 12.27 9.35
CA ARG A 120 -7.27 13.67 9.09
C ARG A 120 -5.95 13.82 8.35
N VAL A 121 -5.91 14.74 7.40
CA VAL A 121 -4.68 15.11 6.70
C VAL A 121 -4.51 16.62 6.66
N THR A 122 -3.29 17.09 6.85
CA THR A 122 -2.84 18.43 6.53
C THR A 122 -1.77 18.35 5.46
N LEU A 123 -2.07 18.90 4.29
CA LEU A 123 -1.19 18.99 3.14
C LEU A 123 -0.52 20.36 3.14
N THR A 124 0.80 20.40 3.15
CA THR A 124 1.58 21.64 2.99
C THR A 124 2.35 21.57 1.68
N ILE A 125 2.16 22.56 0.82
CA ILE A 125 2.88 22.75 -0.45
C ILE A 125 3.76 23.98 -0.31
N GLN A 126 5.05 23.83 -0.56
CA GLN A 126 6.03 24.90 -0.55
C GLN A 126 7.01 24.73 -1.69
N GLY A 127 6.83 25.52 -2.76
CA GLY A 127 7.61 25.41 -3.98
C GLY A 127 7.41 24.06 -4.68
N ASP A 128 8.42 23.20 -4.66
CA ASP A 128 8.41 21.87 -5.29
C ASP A 128 8.46 20.71 -4.26
N ASP A 129 8.27 21.02 -2.98
CA ASP A 129 8.17 20.06 -1.88
C ASP A 129 6.74 19.95 -1.33
N MET A 130 6.39 18.76 -0.86
CA MET A 130 5.07 18.47 -0.30
C MET A 130 5.21 17.72 1.03
N THR A 131 4.51 18.19 2.07
CA THR A 131 4.37 17.48 3.34
C THR A 131 2.92 17.04 3.52
N ILE A 132 2.71 15.77 3.84
CA ILE A 132 1.41 15.16 4.11
C ILE A 132 1.43 14.67 5.55
N ASP A 133 0.73 15.38 6.42
CA ASP A 133 0.73 15.16 7.88
C ASP A 133 -0.62 14.66 8.36
N PHE A 134 -0.64 13.47 8.93
CA PHE A 134 -1.80 12.82 9.52
C PHE A 134 -1.97 13.08 11.03
N THR A 135 -1.27 14.07 11.58
CA THR A 135 -1.44 14.46 12.99
C THR A 135 -2.90 14.87 13.25
N GLY A 136 -3.48 14.33 14.32
CA GLY A 136 -4.90 14.53 14.64
C GLY A 136 -5.84 13.43 14.14
N THR A 137 -5.34 12.46 13.37
CA THR A 137 -6.06 11.23 13.03
C THR A 137 -6.38 10.42 14.29
N SER A 138 -7.52 9.74 14.29
CA SER A 138 -7.98 8.89 15.40
C SER A 138 -6.93 7.89 15.87
N PRO A 139 -6.86 7.58 17.16
CA PRO A 139 -6.04 6.51 17.70
C PRO A 139 -6.36 5.16 17.03
N GLN A 140 -5.39 4.24 17.03
CA GLN A 140 -5.64 2.87 16.56
C GLN A 140 -6.82 2.24 17.30
N ILE A 141 -7.57 1.40 16.61
CA ILE A 141 -8.80 0.80 17.07
C ILE A 141 -8.63 -0.69 17.37
N ARG A 142 -9.59 -1.26 18.09
CA ARG A 142 -9.63 -2.68 18.40
C ARG A 142 -9.85 -3.55 17.17
N GLY A 143 -10.67 -3.09 16.23
CA GLY A 143 -10.98 -3.82 15.01
C GLY A 143 -9.89 -3.71 13.94
N PHE A 144 -10.11 -4.37 12.84
CA PHE A 144 -9.09 -4.56 11.78
C PHE A 144 -8.84 -3.34 10.89
N LYS A 145 -9.63 -2.27 11.01
CA LYS A 145 -9.48 -1.06 10.17
C LYS A 145 -8.32 -0.18 10.65
N ASN A 146 -7.16 -0.77 10.83
CA ASN A 146 -5.89 -0.08 11.11
C ASN A 146 -4.93 -0.26 9.93
N SER A 147 -3.98 0.64 9.79
CA SER A 147 -2.93 0.60 8.77
C SER A 147 -1.54 0.49 9.38
N GLY A 148 -0.69 -0.28 8.74
CA GLY A 148 0.75 -0.16 8.91
C GLY A 148 1.31 0.98 8.06
N ILE A 149 2.47 1.51 8.44
CA ILE A 149 3.09 2.67 7.78
C ILE A 149 3.29 2.47 6.27
N ALA A 150 3.68 1.28 5.83
CA ALA A 150 3.91 0.98 4.42
C ALA A 150 2.62 1.11 3.58
N ASN A 151 1.49 0.63 4.13
CA ASN A 151 0.19 0.77 3.47
C ASN A 151 -0.26 2.23 3.40
N THR A 152 -0.01 3.01 4.46
CA THR A 152 -0.30 4.45 4.47
C THR A 152 0.48 5.20 3.40
N HIS A 153 1.79 4.92 3.25
CA HIS A 153 2.58 5.46 2.14
C HIS A 153 2.01 5.06 0.79
N SER A 154 1.65 3.78 0.61
CA SER A 154 1.04 3.31 -0.64
C SER A 154 -0.27 4.04 -0.97
N ALA A 155 -1.16 4.22 0.02
CA ALA A 155 -2.42 4.94 -0.17
C ALA A 155 -2.20 6.41 -0.56
N VAL A 156 -1.23 7.10 0.08
CA VAL A 156 -0.83 8.45 -0.29
C VAL A 156 -0.30 8.48 -1.73
N TYR A 157 0.58 7.55 -2.10
CA TYR A 157 1.15 7.50 -3.44
C TYR A 157 0.09 7.20 -4.50
N CYS A 158 -0.90 6.37 -4.19
CA CYS A 158 -2.07 6.14 -5.05
C CYS A 158 -2.89 7.43 -5.22
N ALA A 159 -3.16 8.14 -4.14
CA ALA A 159 -3.90 9.41 -4.20
C ALA A 159 -3.19 10.44 -5.09
N LEU A 160 -1.88 10.62 -4.91
CA LEU A 160 -1.07 11.53 -5.72
C LEU A 160 -1.02 11.10 -7.18
N SER A 161 -0.86 9.78 -7.45
CA SER A 161 -0.80 9.24 -8.81
C SER A 161 -2.09 9.40 -9.58
N ALA A 162 -3.24 9.40 -8.89
CA ALA A 162 -4.55 9.64 -9.50
C ALA A 162 -4.81 11.14 -9.71
N PHE A 163 -4.31 11.99 -8.83
CA PHE A 163 -4.54 13.44 -8.89
C PHE A 163 -3.59 14.18 -9.83
N LEU A 164 -2.31 13.80 -9.83
CA LEU A 164 -1.28 14.41 -10.67
C LEU A 164 -1.24 13.81 -12.08
N ASP A 165 -0.25 14.21 -12.88
CA ASP A 165 -0.06 13.66 -14.21
C ASP A 165 0.23 12.14 -14.16
N PRO A 166 -0.60 11.31 -14.79
CA PRO A 166 -0.40 9.86 -14.79
C PRO A 166 0.89 9.40 -15.51
N SER A 167 1.49 10.25 -16.34
CA SER A 167 2.75 9.97 -17.04
C SER A 167 4.00 10.03 -16.15
N ILE A 168 3.87 10.59 -14.93
CA ILE A 168 4.98 10.62 -13.96
C ILE A 168 5.39 9.19 -13.63
N PRO A 169 6.68 8.81 -13.78
CA PRO A 169 7.15 7.46 -13.44
C PRO A 169 6.84 7.09 -11.99
N LYS A 170 6.60 5.81 -11.74
CA LYS A 170 6.36 5.30 -10.38
C LYS A 170 7.60 4.56 -9.90
N ASN A 171 8.47 5.27 -9.21
CA ASN A 171 9.70 4.74 -8.62
C ASN A 171 10.06 5.50 -7.34
N GLU A 172 11.07 5.04 -6.63
CA GLU A 172 11.51 5.65 -5.35
C GLU A 172 11.93 7.11 -5.51
N GLY A 173 12.55 7.47 -6.64
CA GLY A 173 12.93 8.87 -6.92
C GLY A 173 11.73 9.80 -6.98
N THR A 174 10.62 9.35 -7.55
CA THR A 174 9.38 10.12 -7.69
C THR A 174 8.86 10.65 -6.35
N TYR A 175 9.04 9.89 -5.28
CA TYR A 175 8.48 10.23 -3.97
C TYR A 175 9.47 10.95 -3.04
N ARG A 176 10.70 11.24 -3.48
CA ARG A 176 11.70 12.01 -2.68
C ARG A 176 11.22 13.39 -2.22
N PRO A 177 10.48 14.19 -3.01
CA PRO A 177 10.00 15.49 -2.56
C PRO A 177 8.76 15.41 -1.64
N ILE A 178 8.30 14.21 -1.29
CA ILE A 178 7.09 13.98 -0.50
C ILE A 178 7.46 13.49 0.87
N LYS A 179 7.15 14.29 1.88
CA LYS A 179 7.31 13.92 3.30
C LYS A 179 5.98 13.47 3.86
N ILE A 180 5.92 12.26 4.42
CA ILE A 180 4.73 11.73 5.09
C ILE A 180 4.98 11.67 6.59
N ILE A 181 4.06 12.23 7.37
CA ILE A 181 4.07 12.18 8.84
C ILE A 181 2.82 11.41 9.26
N ALA A 182 3.00 10.23 9.84
CA ALA A 182 1.93 9.39 10.33
C ALA A 182 2.20 9.01 11.80
N PRO A 183 1.50 9.60 12.76
CA PRO A 183 1.74 9.38 14.18
C PRO A 183 1.59 7.90 14.57
N LEU A 184 2.59 7.35 15.24
CA LEU A 184 2.57 5.97 15.70
C LEU A 184 1.49 5.75 16.77
N GLY A 185 0.66 4.74 16.60
CA GLY A 185 -0.48 4.44 17.46
C GLY A 185 -1.79 5.06 16.97
N SER A 186 -1.81 5.65 15.78
CA SER A 186 -3.04 6.07 15.07
C SER A 186 -3.54 4.97 14.12
N VAL A 187 -4.76 5.10 13.59
CA VAL A 187 -5.31 4.16 12.61
C VAL A 187 -4.51 4.12 11.31
N VAL A 188 -3.72 5.14 11.00
CA VAL A 188 -2.85 5.21 9.82
C VAL A 188 -1.43 4.70 10.09
N ASN A 189 -1.06 4.44 11.34
CA ASN A 189 0.25 3.88 11.73
C ASN A 189 0.13 3.14 13.06
N ALA A 190 -0.54 2.01 13.06
CA ALA A 190 -0.85 1.26 14.25
C ALA A 190 0.36 0.50 14.81
N ARG A 191 0.39 0.36 16.13
CA ARG A 191 1.36 -0.46 16.87
C ARG A 191 0.87 -1.90 16.95
N ALA A 192 1.79 -2.84 16.86
CA ALA A 192 1.48 -4.22 17.22
C ALA A 192 0.95 -4.31 18.68
N PRO A 193 0.03 -5.23 18.96
CA PRO A 193 -0.49 -6.29 18.10
C PRO A 193 -1.78 -5.92 17.33
N ALA A 194 -2.02 -4.64 17.03
CA ALA A 194 -3.24 -4.20 16.35
C ALA A 194 -3.49 -5.01 15.05
N PRO A 195 -4.74 -5.44 14.80
CA PRO A 195 -5.10 -6.14 13.59
C PRO A 195 -5.14 -5.19 12.39
N MET A 196 -4.80 -5.67 11.21
CA MET A 196 -4.66 -4.87 9.98
C MET A 196 -5.20 -5.59 8.74
N THR A 197 -5.95 -6.67 8.90
CA THR A 197 -6.51 -7.39 7.75
C THR A 197 -7.34 -6.45 6.88
N MET A 198 -7.22 -6.54 5.57
CA MET A 198 -7.83 -5.63 4.60
C MET A 198 -7.38 -4.15 4.70
N ASN A 199 -6.21 -3.86 5.24
CA ASN A 199 -5.70 -2.50 5.33
C ASN A 199 -5.54 -1.80 3.96
N THR A 200 -5.40 -2.57 2.89
CA THR A 200 -5.38 -2.08 1.50
C THR A 200 -6.74 -1.55 1.03
N VAL A 201 -7.80 -1.80 1.78
CA VAL A 201 -9.14 -1.26 1.58
C VAL A 201 -9.48 -0.28 2.69
N PHE A 202 -9.44 -0.72 3.94
CA PHE A 202 -9.72 0.08 5.14
C PHE A 202 -8.48 0.13 6.03
N PRO A 203 -7.85 1.26 6.29
CA PRO A 203 -8.22 2.66 5.99
C PRO A 203 -7.58 3.25 4.72
N ALA A 204 -7.05 2.45 3.78
CA ALA A 204 -6.43 3.01 2.58
C ALA A 204 -7.36 3.95 1.81
N ILE A 205 -8.66 3.60 1.70
CA ILE A 205 -9.67 4.45 1.05
C ILE A 205 -9.85 5.75 1.82
N ASP A 206 -9.92 5.71 3.16
CA ASP A 206 -10.05 6.90 3.99
C ASP A 206 -8.85 7.83 3.83
N ILE A 207 -7.63 7.27 3.74
CA ILE A 207 -6.40 8.01 3.50
C ILE A 207 -6.43 8.68 2.12
N MET A 208 -6.82 7.95 1.07
CA MET A 208 -6.91 8.50 -0.29
C MET A 208 -7.95 9.61 -0.38
N ASN A 209 -9.14 9.41 0.18
CA ASN A 209 -10.21 10.39 0.17
C ASN A 209 -9.82 11.67 0.92
N ALA A 210 -9.20 11.55 2.10
CA ALA A 210 -8.70 12.70 2.85
C ALA A 210 -7.63 13.46 2.04
N CYS A 211 -6.69 12.75 1.40
CA CYS A 211 -5.69 13.37 0.53
C CYS A 211 -6.33 14.10 -0.65
N TRP A 212 -7.30 13.48 -1.35
CA TRP A 212 -8.00 14.12 -2.46
C TRP A 212 -8.82 15.34 -2.02
N GLY A 213 -9.46 15.28 -0.85
CA GLY A 213 -10.14 16.43 -0.27
C GLY A 213 -9.24 17.63 0.01
N ALA A 214 -7.99 17.38 0.44
CA ALA A 214 -6.99 18.43 0.61
C ALA A 214 -6.43 18.92 -0.73
N LEU A 215 -6.10 18.02 -1.65
CA LEU A 215 -5.59 18.33 -2.99
C LEU A 215 -6.60 19.12 -3.83
N ALA A 216 -7.89 18.82 -3.73
CA ALA A 216 -8.95 19.55 -4.43
C ALA A 216 -9.03 21.02 -4.04
N GLN A 217 -8.57 21.41 -2.84
CA GLN A 217 -8.54 22.80 -2.41
C GLN A 217 -7.40 23.58 -3.08
N CYS A 218 -6.28 22.94 -3.38
CA CYS A 218 -5.18 23.59 -4.08
C CYS A 218 -5.35 23.61 -5.61
N ASN A 219 -6.09 22.68 -6.17
CA ASN A 219 -6.44 22.63 -7.59
C ASN A 219 -7.87 22.09 -7.79
N PRO A 220 -8.91 22.94 -7.68
CA PRO A 220 -10.31 22.53 -7.81
C PRO A 220 -10.68 21.96 -9.17
N GLU A 221 -9.98 22.31 -10.23
CA GLU A 221 -10.25 21.80 -11.58
C GLU A 221 -9.95 20.30 -11.73
N ARG A 222 -9.09 19.78 -10.87
CA ARG A 222 -8.76 18.34 -10.78
C ARG A 222 -9.53 17.61 -9.70
N ALA A 223 -10.48 18.27 -9.04
CA ALA A 223 -11.29 17.62 -8.01
C ALA A 223 -12.06 16.43 -8.61
N CYS A 224 -12.00 15.31 -7.93
CA CYS A 224 -12.80 14.12 -8.25
C CYS A 224 -13.67 13.74 -7.05
N ALA A 225 -14.74 13.00 -7.30
CA ALA A 225 -15.50 12.38 -6.24
C ALA A 225 -14.61 11.41 -5.45
N GLY A 226 -14.80 11.36 -4.14
CA GLY A 226 -14.13 10.37 -3.30
C GLY A 226 -14.48 8.95 -3.74
N TRP A 227 -13.60 8.02 -3.48
CA TRP A 227 -13.89 6.61 -3.68
C TRP A 227 -14.93 6.16 -2.67
N GLY A 228 -16.02 5.57 -3.15
CA GLY A 228 -17.07 5.02 -2.29
C GLY A 228 -16.50 3.89 -1.43
N LYS A 229 -16.87 3.88 -0.16
CA LYS A 229 -16.53 2.79 0.79
C LYS A 229 -17.45 1.61 0.50
N SER A 230 -17.25 0.99 -0.66
CA SER A 230 -18.12 -0.06 -1.16
C SER A 230 -18.04 -1.30 -0.32
N VAL A 231 -19.17 -1.98 -0.26
CA VAL A 231 -19.26 -3.32 0.29
C VAL A 231 -18.65 -4.28 -0.73
N PHE A 232 -17.55 -4.95 -0.33
CA PHE A 232 -17.06 -6.08 -1.10
C PHE A 232 -17.85 -7.31 -0.70
N GLY A 233 -18.45 -7.97 -1.68
CA GLY A 233 -18.96 -9.32 -1.49
C GLY A 233 -17.78 -10.31 -1.54
N ILE A 234 -17.70 -11.21 -0.58
CA ILE A 234 -16.80 -12.36 -0.63
C ILE A 234 -17.66 -13.61 -0.61
N SER A 235 -17.62 -14.37 -1.69
CA SER A 235 -18.24 -15.70 -1.75
C SER A 235 -17.17 -16.77 -1.59
N SER A 236 -17.40 -17.71 -0.69
CA SER A 236 -16.52 -18.85 -0.52
C SER A 236 -17.34 -20.12 -0.29
N GLY A 237 -16.81 -21.23 -0.72
CA GLY A 237 -17.48 -22.52 -0.57
C GLY A 237 -16.63 -23.68 -1.04
N ASN A 238 -17.22 -24.88 -0.97
CA ASN A 238 -16.61 -26.09 -1.49
C ASN A 238 -17.07 -26.32 -2.94
N LYS A 239 -16.14 -26.72 -3.80
CA LYS A 239 -16.45 -27.15 -5.15
C LYS A 239 -17.05 -28.56 -5.13
N PRO A 240 -17.99 -28.89 -6.04
CA PRO A 240 -18.55 -30.24 -6.11
C PRO A 240 -17.52 -31.35 -6.30
N GLU A 241 -16.47 -31.07 -7.05
CA GLU A 241 -15.34 -31.93 -7.34
C GLU A 241 -14.27 -31.97 -6.25
N GLY A 242 -14.48 -31.27 -5.17
CA GLY A 242 -13.52 -31.08 -4.07
C GLY A 242 -12.71 -29.79 -4.19
N GLY A 243 -12.15 -29.35 -3.06
CA GLY A 243 -11.43 -28.08 -2.94
C GLY A 243 -12.32 -26.91 -2.55
N VAL A 244 -11.69 -25.78 -2.26
CA VAL A 244 -12.35 -24.53 -1.82
C VAL A 244 -12.28 -23.50 -2.94
N PHE A 245 -13.30 -22.67 -3.07
CA PHE A 245 -13.23 -21.45 -3.88
C PHE A 245 -13.42 -20.21 -3.00
N VAL A 246 -12.79 -19.13 -3.41
CA VAL A 246 -13.01 -17.78 -2.85
C VAL A 246 -13.15 -16.80 -4.03
N LEU A 247 -14.24 -16.06 -4.05
CA LEU A 247 -14.52 -15.05 -5.07
C LEU A 247 -14.68 -13.70 -4.38
N TYR A 248 -14.04 -12.68 -4.91
CA TYR A 248 -14.24 -11.28 -4.53
C TYR A 248 -15.18 -10.64 -5.53
N HIS A 249 -16.21 -9.96 -5.04
CA HIS A 249 -17.15 -9.17 -5.83
C HIS A 249 -16.85 -7.69 -5.61
N TRP A 250 -16.57 -6.98 -6.68
CA TRP A 250 -16.28 -5.54 -6.69
C TRP A 250 -17.52 -4.74 -7.03
#